data_ca177c42e3cc27389b050b39a5fd26db
#
_entry.id   ca177c42e3cc27389b050b39a5fd26db
#
_cell.length_a   1.000
_cell.length_b   1.000
_cell.length_c   1.000
_cell.angle_alpha   90.00
_cell.angle_beta   90.00
_cell.angle_gamma   90.00
#
_symmetry.space_group_name_H-M   'P 1'
#
loop_
_entity.id
_entity.type
_entity.pdbx_description
1 polymer ?
#
loop_
_entity_poly.entity_id
_entity_poly.type
_entity_poly.pdbx_seq_one_letter_code
_entity_poly.pdbx_strand_id
1 'polypeptide(L)'
;MSLNDPQTPKSIEPINADVAEALAVSLRGCEELLPQSEWVSKLNRSATTGVPLRIKLGLDPTAPDIHIGHTVVLNKMRQLQNLGHQVIFLIGDFTSLIGDPSGRNNTRPPLTKAQIQVNAQTYYQQAAMVLDPEKT
;
A
#
# COMPACT_ATOMS: atom_id res chain seq x y z
N MET A 1 28.48 14.71 33.13
CA MET A 1 27.38 13.75 32.85
C MET A 1 26.15 14.56 32.53
N SER A 2 25.88 14.76 31.25
CA SER A 2 24.71 15.53 30.79
C SER A 2 23.59 14.54 30.54
N LEU A 3 22.49 14.68 31.27
CA LEU A 3 21.29 13.87 31.17
C LEU A 3 20.52 14.30 29.91
N ASN A 4 20.11 13.33 29.12
CA ASN A 4 19.32 13.45 27.89
C ASN A 4 18.12 14.37 28.06
N ASP A 5 18.07 15.39 27.23
CA ASP A 5 16.94 16.29 27.05
C ASP A 5 15.78 15.53 26.39
N PRO A 6 14.56 15.52 26.96
CA PRO A 6 13.42 14.87 26.32
C PRO A 6 13.05 15.64 25.06
N GLN A 7 12.98 14.93 23.96
CA GLN A 7 12.63 15.40 22.62
C GLN A 7 11.47 16.37 22.64
N THR A 8 11.74 17.62 22.33
CA THR A 8 10.72 18.62 21.99
C THR A 8 9.85 18.05 20.88
N PRO A 9 8.51 18.05 21.02
CA PRO A 9 7.64 17.59 19.95
C PRO A 9 7.91 18.44 18.72
N LYS A 10 8.33 17.81 17.60
CA LYS A 10 8.51 18.48 16.33
C LYS A 10 7.23 19.27 16.04
N SER A 11 7.35 20.59 15.92
CA SER A 11 6.28 21.47 15.53
C SER A 11 5.61 20.90 14.28
N ILE A 12 4.30 20.66 14.33
CA ILE A 12 3.51 20.22 13.20
C ILE A 12 3.58 21.35 12.18
N GLU A 13 4.23 21.13 11.04
CA GLU A 13 4.25 22.09 9.96
C GLU A 13 2.81 22.43 9.52
N PRO A 14 2.52 23.67 9.15
CA PRO A 14 1.19 24.05 8.72
C PRO A 14 0.79 23.22 7.50
N ILE A 15 -0.29 22.46 7.62
CA ILE A 15 -0.86 21.62 6.58
C ILE A 15 -1.62 22.55 5.62
N ASN A 16 -1.22 22.59 4.34
CA ASN A 16 -2.01 23.32 3.32
C ASN A 16 -3.32 22.57 3.00
N ALA A 17 -4.25 23.22 2.30
CA ALA A 17 -5.58 22.64 2.01
C ALA A 17 -5.48 21.30 1.24
N ASP A 18 -4.56 21.20 0.29
CA ASP A 18 -4.37 19.99 -0.55
C ASP A 18 -3.84 18.83 0.28
N VAL A 19 -2.92 19.10 1.21
CA VAL A 19 -2.41 18.08 2.14
C VAL A 19 -3.47 17.64 3.14
N ALA A 20 -4.33 18.55 3.59
CA ALA A 20 -5.45 18.23 4.47
C ALA A 20 -6.46 17.30 3.78
N GLU A 21 -6.79 17.54 2.51
CA GLU A 21 -7.63 16.68 1.70
C GLU A 21 -6.98 15.31 1.48
N ALA A 22 -5.71 15.29 1.08
CA ALA A 22 -4.96 14.04 0.89
C ALA A 22 -4.88 13.20 2.17
N LEU A 23 -4.71 13.84 3.32
CA LEU A 23 -4.73 13.17 4.62
C LEU A 23 -6.12 12.61 4.93
N ALA A 24 -7.19 13.38 4.70
CA ALA A 24 -8.56 12.93 4.92
C ALA A 24 -8.91 11.72 4.03
N VAL A 25 -8.51 11.72 2.75
CA VAL A 25 -8.66 10.59 1.84
C VAL A 25 -7.87 9.38 2.32
N SER A 26 -6.64 9.60 2.80
CA SER A 26 -5.78 8.52 3.33
C SER A 26 -6.39 7.84 4.55
N LEU A 27 -6.97 8.61 5.47
CA LEU A 27 -7.54 8.10 6.71
C LEU A 27 -8.90 7.44 6.52
N ARG A 28 -9.67 7.84 5.53
CA ARG A 28 -11.02 7.32 5.31
C ARG A 28 -11.02 5.81 5.09
N GLY A 29 -11.72 5.08 5.96
CA GLY A 29 -11.81 3.62 5.91
C GLY A 29 -10.54 2.88 6.35
N CYS A 30 -9.59 3.58 6.98
CA CYS A 30 -8.47 2.98 7.66
C CYS A 30 -8.77 2.88 9.14
N GLU A 31 -8.41 1.76 9.76
CA GLU A 31 -8.44 1.61 11.21
C GLU A 31 -7.29 2.39 11.85
N GLU A 32 -6.10 2.25 11.26
CA GLU A 32 -4.89 2.95 11.70
C GLU A 32 -4.04 3.40 10.51
N LEU A 33 -3.32 4.51 10.67
CA LEU A 33 -2.29 4.98 9.76
C LEU A 33 -1.03 5.29 10.59
N LEU A 34 0.01 4.46 10.45
CA LEU A 34 1.19 4.49 11.29
C LEU A 34 2.50 4.64 10.51
N PRO A 35 3.39 5.52 10.92
CA PRO A 35 3.13 6.65 11.82
C PRO A 35 2.50 7.82 11.05
N GLN A 36 1.42 8.36 11.56
CA GLN A 36 0.67 9.42 10.88
C GLN A 36 1.52 10.68 10.64
N SER A 37 2.37 11.04 11.59
CA SER A 37 3.27 12.19 11.47
C SER A 37 4.22 12.08 10.29
N GLU A 38 4.73 10.88 10.04
CA GLU A 38 5.60 10.61 8.88
C GLU A 38 4.83 10.69 7.56
N TRP A 39 3.60 10.19 7.56
CA TRP A 39 2.73 10.28 6.39
C TRP A 39 2.43 11.74 6.04
N VAL A 40 2.07 12.56 7.02
CA VAL A 40 1.87 14.01 6.83
C VAL A 40 3.12 14.69 6.27
N SER A 41 4.30 14.36 6.82
CA SER A 41 5.58 14.91 6.30
C SER A 41 5.84 14.49 4.85
N LYS A 42 5.50 13.27 4.46
CA LYS A 42 5.63 12.79 3.08
C LYS A 42 4.65 13.51 2.15
N LEU A 43 3.40 13.73 2.57
CA LEU A 43 2.42 14.48 1.80
C LEU A 43 2.86 15.94 1.61
N ASN A 44 3.31 16.61 2.66
CA ASN A 44 3.85 17.98 2.57
C ASN A 44 5.02 18.05 1.60
N ARG A 45 5.98 17.13 1.68
CA ARG A 45 7.11 17.08 0.77
C ARG A 45 6.66 16.88 -0.68
N SER A 46 5.73 15.97 -0.93
CA SER A 46 5.19 15.72 -2.26
C SER A 46 4.49 16.95 -2.82
N ALA A 47 3.66 17.63 -2.03
CA ALA A 47 2.98 18.87 -2.41
C ALA A 47 3.95 20.01 -2.72
N THR A 48 5.02 20.14 -1.92
CA THR A 48 6.01 21.20 -2.09
C THR A 48 6.94 20.97 -3.28
N THR A 49 7.34 19.74 -3.52
CA THR A 49 8.32 19.39 -4.57
C THR A 49 7.68 19.01 -5.90
N GLY A 50 6.37 18.73 -5.92
CA GLY A 50 5.68 18.17 -7.08
C GLY A 50 6.06 16.72 -7.41
N VAL A 51 6.85 16.07 -6.54
CA VAL A 51 7.28 14.67 -6.74
C VAL A 51 6.26 13.72 -6.14
N PRO A 52 5.64 12.82 -6.95
CA PRO A 52 4.68 11.84 -6.47
C PRO A 52 5.29 10.91 -5.40
N LEU A 53 4.48 10.53 -4.43
CA LEU A 53 4.84 9.43 -3.54
C LEU A 53 4.72 8.10 -4.29
N ARG A 54 5.59 7.15 -3.95
CA ARG A 54 5.49 5.76 -4.39
C ARG A 54 4.90 4.91 -3.29
N ILE A 55 3.72 4.37 -3.54
CA ILE A 55 2.91 3.66 -2.55
C ILE A 55 2.84 2.20 -2.95
N LYS A 56 3.35 1.32 -2.09
CA LYS A 56 3.45 -0.11 -2.37
C LYS A 56 2.27 -0.87 -1.77
N LEU A 57 1.71 -1.77 -2.57
CA LEU A 57 0.81 -2.83 -2.14
C LEU A 57 1.41 -4.17 -2.57
N GLY A 58 1.60 -5.09 -1.62
CA GLY A 58 2.05 -6.45 -1.88
C GLY A 58 0.92 -7.46 -1.68
N LEU A 59 0.74 -8.35 -2.64
CA LEU A 59 -0.19 -9.49 -2.56
C LEU A 59 0.51 -10.77 -2.97
N ASP A 60 0.14 -11.87 -2.33
CA ASP A 60 0.59 -13.21 -2.71
C ASP A 60 -0.49 -13.89 -3.58
N PRO A 61 -0.15 -14.38 -4.80
CA PRO A 61 -1.10 -14.97 -5.73
C PRO A 61 -1.43 -16.41 -5.33
N THR A 62 -2.05 -16.57 -4.17
CA THR A 62 -2.38 -17.89 -3.56
C THR A 62 -3.59 -18.58 -4.17
N ALA A 63 -4.32 -17.90 -5.05
CA ALA A 63 -5.48 -18.39 -5.80
C ALA A 63 -5.45 -17.83 -7.23
N PRO A 64 -6.19 -18.40 -8.19
CA PRO A 64 -6.24 -17.89 -9.56
C PRO A 64 -6.81 -16.49 -9.69
N ASP A 65 -7.74 -16.12 -8.80
CA ASP A 65 -8.48 -14.87 -8.89
C ASP A 65 -8.39 -14.06 -7.59
N ILE A 66 -8.44 -12.73 -7.72
CA ILE A 66 -8.73 -11.85 -6.59
C ILE A 66 -10.24 -11.91 -6.30
N HIS A 67 -10.63 -11.53 -5.09
CA HIS A 67 -12.03 -11.48 -4.68
C HIS A 67 -12.42 -10.07 -4.22
N ILE A 68 -13.70 -9.87 -3.96
CA ILE A 68 -14.25 -8.55 -3.57
C ILE A 68 -13.52 -7.93 -2.36
N GLY A 69 -13.00 -8.75 -1.44
CA GLY A 69 -12.21 -8.25 -0.30
C GLY A 69 -10.93 -7.52 -0.72
N HIS A 70 -10.29 -7.94 -1.81
CA HIS A 70 -9.11 -7.25 -2.34
C HIS A 70 -9.45 -5.86 -2.89
N THR A 71 -10.68 -5.63 -3.36
CA THR A 71 -11.08 -4.34 -3.90
C THR A 71 -11.08 -3.23 -2.85
N VAL A 72 -11.20 -3.55 -1.57
CA VAL A 72 -11.09 -2.57 -0.48
C VAL A 72 -9.74 -1.85 -0.52
N VAL A 73 -8.66 -2.61 -0.54
CA VAL A 73 -7.32 -2.02 -0.61
C VAL A 73 -6.98 -1.48 -2.00
N LEU A 74 -7.43 -2.13 -3.08
CA LEU A 74 -7.23 -1.63 -4.43
C LEU A 74 -7.92 -0.28 -4.65
N ASN A 75 -9.14 -0.10 -4.14
CA ASN A 75 -9.82 1.19 -4.19
C ASN A 75 -9.08 2.27 -3.39
N LYS A 76 -8.49 1.93 -2.24
CA LYS A 76 -7.61 2.86 -1.51
C LYS A 76 -6.40 3.26 -2.37
N MET A 77 -5.75 2.31 -3.02
CA MET A 77 -4.64 2.60 -3.94
C MET A 77 -5.10 3.50 -5.09
N ARG A 78 -6.27 3.24 -5.68
CA ARG A 78 -6.85 4.10 -6.72
C ARG A 78 -7.11 5.52 -6.25
N GLN A 79 -7.63 5.70 -5.03
CA GLN A 79 -7.81 7.02 -4.42
C GLN A 79 -6.48 7.79 -4.31
N LEU A 80 -5.41 7.10 -3.93
CA LEU A 80 -4.06 7.69 -3.84
C LEU A 80 -3.48 8.01 -5.23
N GLN A 81 -3.78 7.22 -6.26
CA GLN A 81 -3.45 7.55 -7.66
C GLN A 81 -4.20 8.82 -8.13
N ASN A 82 -5.46 8.98 -7.74
CA ASN A 82 -6.26 10.15 -8.08
C ASN A 82 -5.69 11.44 -7.44
N LEU A 83 -5.01 11.32 -6.30
CA LEU A 83 -4.25 12.41 -5.67
C LEU A 83 -2.89 12.68 -6.36
N GLY A 84 -2.57 11.97 -7.44
CA GLY A 84 -1.34 12.17 -8.20
C GLY A 84 -0.16 11.26 -7.80
N HIS A 85 -0.38 10.30 -6.90
CA HIS A 85 0.68 9.38 -6.47
C HIS A 85 0.82 8.17 -7.38
N GLN A 86 2.01 7.55 -7.37
CA GLN A 86 2.30 6.31 -8.08
C GLN A 86 2.07 5.10 -7.17
N VAL A 87 1.40 4.08 -7.69
CA VAL A 87 1.24 2.79 -6.99
C VAL A 87 2.27 1.79 -7.52
N ILE A 88 2.86 1.03 -6.61
CA ILE A 88 3.68 -0.14 -6.93
C ILE A 88 2.89 -1.37 -6.48
N PHE A 89 2.38 -2.11 -7.45
CA PHE A 89 1.67 -3.36 -7.19
C PHE A 89 2.67 -4.53 -7.24
N LEU A 90 3.03 -5.04 -6.07
CA LEU A 90 3.99 -6.13 -5.92
C LEU A 90 3.26 -7.46 -5.79
N ILE A 91 3.59 -8.40 -6.65
CA ILE A 91 3.09 -9.77 -6.58
C ILE A 91 4.22 -10.66 -6.07
N GLY A 92 3.99 -11.29 -4.89
CA GLY A 92 4.98 -12.16 -4.26
C GLY A 92 5.03 -13.53 -4.92
N ASP A 93 6.17 -13.90 -5.49
CA ASP A 93 6.41 -15.23 -6.03
C ASP A 93 7.07 -16.16 -4.99
N PHE A 94 8.14 -15.71 -4.37
CA PHE A 94 8.89 -16.48 -3.37
C PHE A 94 8.09 -16.74 -2.08
N THR A 95 7.41 -15.71 -1.58
CA THR A 95 6.56 -15.84 -0.37
C THR A 95 5.41 -16.80 -0.58
N SER A 96 4.86 -16.86 -1.79
CA SER A 96 3.81 -17.81 -2.16
C SER A 96 4.29 -19.26 -2.19
N LEU A 97 5.59 -19.50 -2.42
CA LEU A 97 6.19 -20.86 -2.34
C LEU A 97 6.35 -21.35 -0.92
N ILE A 98 6.58 -20.45 0.04
CA ILE A 98 6.83 -20.81 1.45
C ILE A 98 5.52 -21.19 2.16
N GLY A 99 4.38 -20.65 1.70
CA GLY A 99 3.09 -20.80 2.36
C GLY A 99 2.94 -19.92 3.61
N ASP A 100 1.85 -20.11 4.34
CA ASP A 100 1.56 -19.32 5.54
C ASP A 100 2.36 -19.83 6.75
N PRO A 101 3.34 -19.05 7.27
CA PRO A 101 4.15 -19.46 8.43
C PRO A 101 3.34 -19.51 9.73
N SER A 102 2.13 -18.93 9.76
CA SER A 102 1.28 -18.96 10.97
C SER A 102 0.62 -20.31 11.24
N GLY A 103 0.72 -21.25 10.31
CA GLY A 103 0.16 -22.62 10.45
C GLY A 103 -1.37 -22.68 10.49
N ARG A 104 -2.05 -21.54 10.25
CA ARG A 104 -3.52 -21.47 10.32
C ARG A 104 -4.23 -22.11 9.13
N ASN A 105 -3.51 -22.36 8.03
CA ASN A 105 -4.05 -22.95 6.81
C ASN A 105 -3.24 -24.19 6.36
N ASN A 106 -3.25 -25.25 7.16
CA ASN A 106 -2.65 -26.54 6.79
C ASN A 106 -3.36 -27.27 5.63
N THR A 107 -4.39 -26.67 5.03
CA THR A 107 -5.23 -27.32 4.02
C THR A 107 -4.86 -26.97 2.58
N ARG A 108 -3.90 -26.10 2.33
CA ARG A 108 -3.49 -25.75 0.95
C ARG A 108 -2.15 -26.40 0.62
N PRO A 109 -2.09 -27.26 -0.41
CA PRO A 109 -0.82 -27.77 -0.89
C PRO A 109 0.02 -26.59 -1.43
N PRO A 110 1.36 -26.63 -1.29
CA PRO A 110 2.24 -25.60 -1.83
C PRO A 110 2.06 -25.50 -3.34
N LEU A 111 1.97 -24.25 -3.83
CA LEU A 111 1.85 -23.98 -5.26
C LEU A 111 3.18 -24.22 -5.97
N THR A 112 3.11 -24.67 -7.21
CA THR A 112 4.28 -24.74 -8.09
C THR A 112 4.62 -23.34 -8.63
N LYS A 113 5.88 -23.13 -9.05
CA LYS A 113 6.30 -21.87 -9.69
C LYS A 113 5.42 -21.52 -10.90
N ALA A 114 5.06 -22.50 -11.72
CA ALA A 114 4.22 -22.29 -12.89
C ALA A 114 2.81 -21.80 -12.49
N GLN A 115 2.21 -22.40 -11.47
CA GLN A 115 0.91 -21.96 -10.94
C GLN A 115 0.97 -20.52 -10.39
N ILE A 116 2.05 -20.19 -9.66
CA ILE A 116 2.26 -18.84 -9.13
C ILE A 116 2.36 -17.82 -10.26
N GLN A 117 3.09 -18.12 -11.34
CA GLN A 117 3.22 -17.22 -12.48
C GLN A 117 1.88 -16.99 -13.21
N VAL A 118 1.08 -18.03 -13.39
CA VAL A 118 -0.27 -17.91 -13.98
C VAL A 118 -1.17 -17.07 -13.10
N ASN A 119 -1.21 -17.36 -11.79
CA ASN A 119 -1.99 -16.60 -10.82
C ASN A 119 -1.55 -15.13 -10.76
N ALA A 120 -0.24 -14.86 -10.80
CA ALA A 120 0.31 -13.51 -10.78
C ALA A 120 -0.17 -12.68 -11.98
N GLN A 121 -0.21 -13.30 -13.18
CA GLN A 121 -0.71 -12.62 -14.36
C GLN A 121 -2.19 -12.29 -14.25
N THR A 122 -3.00 -13.21 -13.74
CA THR A 122 -4.43 -12.99 -13.51
C THR A 122 -4.66 -11.89 -12.47
N TYR A 123 -3.90 -11.90 -11.38
CA TYR A 123 -3.96 -10.84 -10.34
C TYR A 123 -3.67 -9.46 -10.92
N TYR A 124 -2.62 -9.35 -11.74
CA TYR A 124 -2.28 -8.09 -12.40
C TYR A 124 -3.41 -7.60 -13.32
N GLN A 125 -3.93 -8.49 -14.17
CA GLN A 125 -5.02 -8.15 -15.09
C GLN A 125 -6.28 -7.69 -14.35
N GLN A 126 -6.65 -8.37 -13.26
CA GLN A 126 -7.81 -8.02 -12.47
C GLN A 126 -7.59 -6.75 -11.65
N ALA A 127 -6.41 -6.55 -11.08
CA ALA A 127 -6.06 -5.30 -10.38
C ALA A 127 -6.09 -4.10 -11.32
N ALA A 128 -5.69 -4.26 -12.59
CA ALA A 128 -5.74 -3.22 -13.61
C ALA A 128 -7.16 -2.77 -14.00
N MET A 129 -8.20 -3.51 -13.61
CA MET A 129 -9.60 -3.05 -13.74
C MET A 129 -9.94 -1.95 -12.72
N VAL A 130 -9.21 -1.86 -11.62
CA VAL A 130 -9.42 -0.88 -10.55
C VAL A 130 -8.34 0.19 -10.57
N LEU A 131 -7.09 -0.22 -10.68
CA LEU A 131 -5.93 0.67 -10.71
C LEU A 131 -5.80 1.35 -12.08
N ASP A 132 -5.17 2.52 -12.08
CA ASP A 132 -4.73 3.20 -13.29
C ASP A 132 -3.40 2.58 -13.77
N PRO A 133 -3.36 1.90 -14.92
CA PRO A 133 -2.12 1.26 -15.37
C PRO A 133 -0.97 2.24 -15.68
N GLU A 134 -1.28 3.50 -16.00
CA GLU A 134 -0.26 4.52 -16.28
C GLU A 134 0.42 5.02 -15.01
N LYS A 135 -0.21 4.79 -13.84
CA LYS A 135 0.28 5.18 -12.52
C LYS A 135 0.60 3.97 -11.63
N THR A 136 0.72 2.77 -12.24
CA THR A 136 1.01 1.51 -11.53
C THR A 136 2.35 0.94 -11.98
#